data_d4ced56e5c7dab9243808e8a97351948
#
_entry.id   d4ced56e5c7dab9243808e8a97351948
#
_cell.length_a   1.000
_cell.length_b   1.000
_cell.length_c   1.000
_cell.angle_alpha   90.00
_cell.angle_beta   90.00
_cell.angle_gamma   90.00
#
_symmetry.space_group_name_H-M   'P 1'
#
loop_
_entity.id
_entity.type
_entity.pdbx_description
1 polymer ?
#
loop_
_entity_poly.entity_id
_entity_poly.type
_entity_poly.pdbx_seq_one_letter_code
_entity_poly.pdbx_strand_id
1 'polypeptide(L)'
;RRVSLDVIGVPPTPEQIKFFFADSSPTRRSKFIDRILAKDGWADHWVGYWQDVLAENPNILKPSLNNTGPFRFWIHESFTDNKPFDRFVTELVMMEGSKYYGGPAGFEMAAENDVPMAAKAQLVAQAFLGLEMKCARCHDAPYHDFRQEQLFSLAAMLKRSPQNVPASSSIPASANITLGRLVNVTLKPGSNVAPAWPFPELMDGALHDEVVRKAGDSREQLAARLTDPRNQRFAQVVANRLWKRYMGWGFVEPVDDWDHAEASHPELLDFLGRVFVLSGYDLKHLAKLILDSQAYQRELLPNAIESKPAEPEERLFAGQVRRRLSAEQVVDSLFAISGKAMEAEELTMDVDGRRPASTFLNLGVPRRAWQLTSLSNERDRPALSIPKAQSVVDVLSVFGWRDSRQDAQTKRDHESNVLQPATVANGVLAKRFSQLSDNSAFTEVAVNAVSPDDLVEI
;
A
#
# COMPACT_ATOMS: atom_id res chain seq x y z
N ARG A 1 17.73 -4.76 13.33
CA ARG A 1 17.52 -5.13 11.93
C ARG A 1 16.03 -5.19 11.58
N ARG A 2 15.23 -6.01 12.29
CA ARG A 2 13.80 -6.17 12.00
C ARG A 2 13.05 -4.84 12.00
N VAL A 3 13.20 -4.03 13.07
CA VAL A 3 12.55 -2.72 13.17
C VAL A 3 12.87 -1.80 11.97
N SER A 4 14.12 -1.76 11.51
CA SER A 4 14.50 -0.94 10.36
C SER A 4 13.79 -1.42 9.09
N LEU A 5 13.78 -2.73 8.82
CA LEU A 5 13.08 -3.30 7.67
C LEU A 5 11.56 -3.08 7.75
N ASP A 6 10.97 -3.21 8.94
CA ASP A 6 9.53 -3.06 9.12
C ASP A 6 9.06 -1.59 9.04
N VAL A 7 9.88 -0.64 9.46
CA VAL A 7 9.51 0.78 9.56
C VAL A 7 9.95 1.59 8.35
N ILE A 8 11.20 1.41 7.91
CA ILE A 8 11.77 2.20 6.81
C ILE A 8 12.14 1.37 5.57
N GLY A 9 11.89 0.07 5.57
CA GLY A 9 12.06 -0.81 4.42
C GLY A 9 13.50 -1.17 4.05
N VAL A 10 14.51 -0.69 4.78
CA VAL A 10 15.93 -0.97 4.52
C VAL A 10 16.66 -1.42 5.79
N PRO A 11 17.77 -2.16 5.68
CA PRO A 11 18.57 -2.55 6.84
C PRO A 11 19.16 -1.32 7.54
N PRO A 12 19.51 -1.44 8.84
CA PRO A 12 20.19 -0.36 9.54
C PRO A 12 21.62 -0.18 9.03
N THR A 13 22.11 1.06 9.04
CA THR A 13 23.50 1.35 8.71
C THR A 13 24.44 0.87 9.84
N PRO A 14 25.76 0.67 9.54
CA PRO A 14 26.75 0.34 10.56
C PRO A 14 26.77 1.34 11.73
N GLU A 15 26.62 2.65 11.45
CA GLU A 15 26.60 3.69 12.47
C GLU A 15 25.35 3.56 13.36
N GLN A 16 24.20 3.23 12.80
CA GLN A 16 22.98 2.99 13.58
C GLN A 16 23.13 1.77 14.49
N ILE A 17 23.80 0.73 14.02
CA ILE A 17 24.10 -0.48 14.81
C ILE A 17 25.03 -0.12 15.95
N LYS A 18 26.16 0.54 15.66
CA LYS A 18 27.14 1.00 16.66
C LYS A 18 26.46 1.87 17.72
N PHE A 19 25.64 2.83 17.27
CA PHE A 19 24.92 3.72 18.17
C PHE A 19 23.92 2.97 19.07
N PHE A 20 23.21 1.99 18.54
CA PHE A 20 22.28 1.17 19.32
C PHE A 20 22.98 0.37 20.41
N PHE A 21 24.13 -0.22 20.11
CA PHE A 21 24.90 -0.99 21.10
C PHE A 21 25.65 -0.13 22.11
N ALA A 22 25.98 1.10 21.77
CA ALA A 22 26.60 2.05 22.69
C ALA A 22 25.65 2.57 23.78
N ASP A 23 24.33 2.56 23.54
CA ASP A 23 23.34 2.96 24.52
C ASP A 23 23.04 1.79 25.48
N SER A 24 23.52 1.88 26.72
CA SER A 24 23.27 0.90 27.79
C SER A 24 21.93 1.11 28.51
N SER A 25 21.14 2.13 28.15
CA SER A 25 19.87 2.42 28.82
C SER A 25 18.81 1.32 28.59
N PRO A 26 17.93 1.05 29.57
CA PRO A 26 16.83 0.09 29.40
C PRO A 26 15.83 0.53 28.31
N THR A 27 15.81 1.82 27.97
CA THR A 27 14.93 2.41 26.95
C THR A 27 15.58 2.49 25.57
N ARG A 28 16.81 1.95 25.37
CA ARG A 28 17.54 2.06 24.10
C ARG A 28 16.70 1.61 22.88
N ARG A 29 15.86 0.59 23.06
CA ARG A 29 15.00 0.05 21.99
C ARG A 29 13.91 1.04 21.60
N SER A 30 13.19 1.60 22.57
CA SER A 30 12.15 2.61 22.34
C SER A 30 12.74 3.87 21.70
N LYS A 31 13.89 4.35 22.19
CA LYS A 31 14.61 5.46 21.58
C LYS A 31 15.03 5.17 20.13
N PHE A 32 15.43 3.95 19.83
CA PHE A 32 15.77 3.56 18.46
C PHE A 32 14.51 3.57 17.57
N ILE A 33 13.38 3.04 18.05
CA ILE A 33 12.09 3.07 17.35
C ILE A 33 11.69 4.52 17.05
N ASP A 34 11.76 5.43 18.02
CA ASP A 34 11.46 6.85 17.83
C ASP A 34 12.29 7.48 16.70
N ARG A 35 13.60 7.18 16.67
CA ARG A 35 14.49 7.69 15.62
C ARG A 35 14.16 7.14 14.23
N ILE A 36 13.81 5.87 14.14
CA ILE A 36 13.48 5.26 12.86
C ILE A 36 12.14 5.77 12.35
N LEU A 37 11.13 5.94 13.22
CA LEU A 37 9.83 6.52 12.86
C LEU A 37 9.92 7.98 12.39
N ALA A 38 10.93 8.71 12.86
CA ALA A 38 11.18 10.10 12.47
C ALA A 38 11.88 10.24 11.10
N LYS A 39 12.32 9.14 10.48
CA LYS A 39 13.01 9.19 9.18
C LYS A 39 12.06 9.25 8.00
N ASP A 40 12.49 9.93 6.93
CA ASP A 40 11.76 9.99 5.65
C ASP A 40 11.48 8.60 5.06
N GLY A 41 12.34 7.63 5.36
CA GLY A 41 12.14 6.23 4.96
C GLY A 41 10.82 5.60 5.44
N TRP A 42 10.18 6.17 6.47
CA TRP A 42 8.82 5.80 6.86
C TRP A 42 7.84 6.03 5.69
N ALA A 43 7.83 7.23 5.14
CA ALA A 43 6.96 7.57 4.02
C ALA A 43 7.29 6.73 2.78
N ASP A 44 8.57 6.60 2.44
CA ASP A 44 9.03 5.75 1.33
C ASP A 44 8.50 4.31 1.42
N HIS A 45 8.49 3.75 2.64
CA HIS A 45 8.05 2.37 2.85
C HIS A 45 6.53 2.19 2.76
N TRP A 46 5.74 3.26 2.97
CA TRP A 46 4.30 3.22 2.91
C TRP A 46 3.72 3.43 1.50
N VAL A 47 4.44 4.11 0.60
CA VAL A 47 3.94 4.40 -0.75
C VAL A 47 3.53 3.13 -1.49
N GLY A 48 4.43 2.14 -1.57
CA GLY A 48 4.17 0.88 -2.29
C GLY A 48 2.98 0.11 -1.71
N TYR A 49 2.83 0.11 -0.39
CA TYR A 49 1.69 -0.52 0.27
C TYR A 49 0.34 0.12 -0.12
N TRP A 50 0.26 1.45 -0.06
CA TRP A 50 -0.99 2.13 -0.39
C TRP A 50 -1.28 2.15 -1.89
N GLN A 51 -0.27 2.10 -2.75
CA GLN A 51 -0.46 1.87 -4.18
C GLN A 51 -1.16 0.54 -4.46
N ASP A 52 -0.81 -0.51 -3.71
CA ASP A 52 -1.46 -1.82 -3.83
C ASP A 52 -2.89 -1.82 -3.27
N VAL A 53 -3.07 -1.28 -2.06
CA VAL A 53 -4.38 -1.24 -1.39
C VAL A 53 -5.39 -0.39 -2.15
N LEU A 54 -4.94 0.71 -2.76
CA LEU A 54 -5.80 1.63 -3.52
C LEU A 54 -5.85 1.29 -5.02
N ALA A 55 -5.31 0.14 -5.43
CA ALA A 55 -5.30 -0.35 -6.80
C ALA A 55 -4.82 0.71 -7.81
N GLU A 56 -3.74 1.42 -7.47
CA GLU A 56 -3.16 2.38 -8.39
C GLU A 56 -2.82 1.71 -9.71
N ASN A 57 -3.42 2.19 -10.79
CA ASN A 57 -3.26 1.60 -12.12
C ASN A 57 -3.08 2.65 -13.21
N PRO A 58 -1.86 3.09 -13.43
CA PRO A 58 -1.57 4.11 -14.43
C PRO A 58 -1.79 3.63 -15.87
N ASN A 59 -1.91 2.33 -16.12
CA ASN A 59 -2.00 1.75 -17.46
C ASN A 59 -3.41 1.70 -18.06
N ILE A 60 -4.46 1.84 -17.24
CA ILE A 60 -5.85 1.76 -17.73
C ILE A 60 -6.23 3.01 -18.53
N LEU A 61 -5.58 4.12 -18.28
CA LEU A 61 -5.92 5.40 -18.86
C LEU A 61 -5.38 5.54 -20.27
N LYS A 62 -5.99 6.44 -21.04
CA LYS A 62 -5.48 6.84 -22.34
C LYS A 62 -3.99 7.09 -22.25
N PRO A 63 -3.18 6.62 -23.22
CA PRO A 63 -1.71 6.73 -23.17
C PRO A 63 -1.17 8.12 -22.85
N SER A 64 -1.94 9.18 -23.19
CA SER A 64 -1.62 10.58 -22.90
C SER A 64 -1.83 11.00 -21.43
N LEU A 65 -2.43 10.15 -20.58
CA LEU A 65 -2.85 10.51 -19.21
C LEU A 65 -2.34 9.55 -18.14
N ASN A 66 -1.53 8.59 -18.49
CA ASN A 66 -1.06 7.49 -17.64
C ASN A 66 -0.05 7.89 -16.57
N ASN A 67 -0.27 9.00 -15.91
CA ASN A 67 0.66 9.45 -14.88
C ASN A 67 -0.05 9.64 -13.54
N THR A 68 0.13 8.69 -12.63
CA THR A 68 -0.30 8.81 -11.24
C THR A 68 0.81 9.37 -10.34
N GLY A 69 1.93 9.84 -10.91
CA GLY A 69 3.04 10.40 -10.16
C GLY A 69 2.61 11.41 -9.10
N PRO A 70 1.78 12.42 -9.42
CA PRO A 70 1.27 13.36 -8.43
C PRO A 70 0.51 12.71 -7.27
N PHE A 71 -0.24 11.62 -7.52
CA PHE A 71 -0.93 10.86 -6.50
C PHE A 71 0.04 10.12 -5.57
N ARG A 72 1.07 9.49 -6.12
CA ARG A 72 2.13 8.83 -5.34
C ARG A 72 2.86 9.82 -4.44
N PHE A 73 3.19 10.99 -4.95
CA PHE A 73 3.81 12.05 -4.16
C PHE A 73 2.88 12.56 -3.05
N TRP A 74 1.57 12.70 -3.32
CA TRP A 74 0.62 13.06 -2.28
C TRP A 74 0.55 12.00 -1.17
N ILE A 75 0.60 10.69 -1.52
CA ILE A 75 0.71 9.64 -0.51
C ILE A 75 2.00 9.82 0.29
N HIS A 76 3.15 9.98 -0.38
CA HIS A 76 4.44 10.15 0.28
C HIS A 76 4.46 11.36 1.23
N GLU A 77 4.03 12.53 0.76
CA GLU A 77 3.94 13.75 1.58
C GLU A 77 3.03 13.57 2.79
N SER A 78 1.87 12.92 2.60
CA SER A 78 0.95 12.65 3.69
C SER A 78 1.58 11.81 4.82
N PHE A 79 2.44 10.85 4.46
CA PHE A 79 3.17 10.03 5.44
C PHE A 79 4.42 10.73 6.00
N THR A 80 5.07 11.59 5.23
CA THR A 80 6.19 12.44 5.70
C THR A 80 5.70 13.38 6.79
N ASP A 81 4.60 14.06 6.55
CA ASP A 81 4.00 15.04 7.45
C ASP A 81 3.24 14.38 8.63
N ASN A 82 3.21 13.05 8.67
CA ASN A 82 2.39 12.30 9.63
C ASN A 82 0.94 12.83 9.68
N LYS A 83 0.35 13.06 8.50
CA LYS A 83 -1.02 13.56 8.37
C LYS A 83 -1.97 12.67 9.16
N PRO A 84 -2.87 13.21 9.99
CA PRO A 84 -3.92 12.44 10.63
C PRO A 84 -4.62 11.54 9.61
N PHE A 85 -4.78 10.27 9.93
CA PHE A 85 -5.19 9.29 8.93
C PHE A 85 -6.66 9.43 8.52
N ASP A 86 -7.51 9.95 9.40
CA ASP A 86 -8.87 10.37 9.06
C ASP A 86 -8.88 11.48 8.01
N ARG A 87 -7.95 12.43 8.12
CA ARG A 87 -7.76 13.48 7.12
C ARG A 87 -7.25 12.92 5.80
N PHE A 88 -6.28 11.98 5.83
CA PHE A 88 -5.81 11.28 4.64
C PHE A 88 -6.98 10.63 3.88
N VAL A 89 -7.85 9.91 4.60
CA VAL A 89 -9.01 9.24 4.00
C VAL A 89 -10.05 10.25 3.52
N THR A 90 -10.29 11.31 4.27
CA THR A 90 -11.21 12.39 3.87
C THR A 90 -10.74 13.03 2.56
N GLU A 91 -9.48 13.44 2.47
CA GLU A 91 -8.92 14.03 1.25
C GLU A 91 -8.98 13.04 0.07
N LEU A 92 -8.68 11.76 0.30
CA LEU A 92 -8.78 10.71 -0.71
C LEU A 92 -10.19 10.57 -1.27
N VAL A 93 -11.21 10.50 -0.41
CA VAL A 93 -12.62 10.36 -0.77
C VAL A 93 -13.12 11.62 -1.49
N MET A 94 -12.71 12.79 -1.03
CA MET A 94 -13.08 14.07 -1.64
C MET A 94 -12.52 14.22 -3.06
N MET A 95 -11.35 13.63 -3.35
CA MET A 95 -10.69 13.72 -4.66
C MET A 95 -10.60 15.17 -5.18
N GLU A 96 -10.30 16.11 -4.29
CA GLU A 96 -10.18 17.53 -4.67
C GLU A 96 -8.78 17.83 -5.20
N GLY A 97 -8.68 18.89 -6.03
CA GLY A 97 -7.43 19.32 -6.63
C GLY A 97 -7.32 18.92 -8.10
N SER A 98 -6.09 18.83 -8.59
CA SER A 98 -5.82 18.46 -9.97
C SER A 98 -5.40 17.00 -10.08
N LYS A 99 -6.14 16.21 -10.82
CA LYS A 99 -5.74 14.84 -11.16
C LYS A 99 -4.44 14.77 -11.97
N TYR A 100 -3.98 15.89 -12.47
CA TYR A 100 -2.78 15.97 -13.31
C TYR A 100 -1.57 16.56 -12.60
N TYR A 101 -1.79 17.49 -11.65
CA TYR A 101 -0.72 18.28 -11.06
C TYR A 101 -0.48 18.00 -9.57
N GLY A 102 -1.28 17.13 -8.97
CA GLY A 102 -1.02 16.70 -7.61
C GLY A 102 -2.26 16.50 -6.76
N GLY A 103 -2.03 15.96 -5.60
CA GLY A 103 -3.01 15.78 -4.56
C GLY A 103 -3.87 14.52 -4.68
N PRO A 104 -4.87 14.41 -3.83
CA PRO A 104 -5.75 13.25 -3.72
C PRO A 104 -6.65 13.04 -4.95
N ALA A 105 -6.81 14.07 -5.79
CA ALA A 105 -7.53 13.96 -7.07
C ALA A 105 -6.93 12.91 -8.02
N GLY A 106 -5.67 12.52 -7.82
CA GLY A 106 -5.07 11.41 -8.53
C GLY A 106 -5.76 10.07 -8.28
N PHE A 107 -6.46 9.91 -7.17
CA PHE A 107 -7.30 8.72 -6.92
C PHE A 107 -8.48 8.62 -7.91
N GLU A 108 -8.94 9.73 -8.48
CA GLU A 108 -9.93 9.69 -9.56
C GLU A 108 -9.43 8.91 -10.79
N MET A 109 -8.11 8.90 -10.99
CA MET A 109 -7.46 8.17 -12.08
C MET A 109 -7.09 6.72 -11.73
N ALA A 110 -7.08 6.36 -10.45
CA ALA A 110 -6.83 4.99 -10.01
C ALA A 110 -8.07 4.12 -10.26
N ALA A 111 -7.86 2.82 -10.50
CA ALA A 111 -8.92 1.83 -10.68
C ALA A 111 -10.03 2.25 -11.66
N GLU A 112 -9.66 2.84 -12.79
CA GLU A 112 -10.63 3.13 -13.83
C GLU A 112 -11.06 1.87 -14.58
N ASN A 113 -12.36 1.73 -14.73
CA ASN A 113 -13.01 0.71 -15.55
C ASN A 113 -14.29 1.30 -16.16
N ASP A 114 -15.19 0.46 -16.69
CA ASP A 114 -16.47 0.87 -17.26
C ASP A 114 -17.44 1.50 -16.24
N VAL A 115 -17.23 1.33 -14.94
CA VAL A 115 -17.97 1.97 -13.84
C VAL A 115 -16.99 2.53 -12.81
N PRO A 116 -16.27 3.60 -13.12
CA PRO A 116 -15.15 4.08 -12.30
C PRO A 116 -15.51 4.34 -10.83
N MET A 117 -16.69 4.86 -10.56
CA MET A 117 -17.11 5.14 -9.18
C MET A 117 -17.48 3.88 -8.40
N ALA A 118 -17.99 2.83 -9.06
CA ALA A 118 -18.20 1.54 -8.39
C ALA A 118 -16.86 0.85 -8.05
N ALA A 119 -15.86 0.93 -8.94
CA ALA A 119 -14.53 0.45 -8.63
C ALA A 119 -13.91 1.18 -7.43
N LYS A 120 -14.02 2.50 -7.38
CA LYS A 120 -13.53 3.30 -6.25
C LYS A 120 -14.30 3.02 -4.95
N ALA A 121 -15.62 2.78 -5.05
CA ALA A 121 -16.44 2.38 -3.90
C ALA A 121 -15.96 1.04 -3.32
N GLN A 122 -15.65 0.06 -4.17
CA GLN A 122 -15.06 -1.21 -3.73
C GLN A 122 -13.73 -0.97 -3.00
N LEU A 123 -12.82 -0.17 -3.58
CA LEU A 123 -11.53 0.12 -2.97
C LEU A 123 -11.68 0.81 -1.61
N VAL A 124 -12.55 1.78 -1.48
CA VAL A 124 -12.81 2.50 -0.24
C VAL A 124 -13.40 1.56 0.82
N ALA A 125 -14.40 0.75 0.46
CA ALA A 125 -15.01 -0.21 1.37
C ALA A 125 -13.98 -1.27 1.83
N GLN A 126 -13.20 -1.82 0.93
CA GLN A 126 -12.18 -2.82 1.22
C GLN A 126 -11.02 -2.26 2.04
N ALA A 127 -10.52 -1.08 1.67
CA ALA A 127 -9.37 -0.48 2.33
C ALA A 127 -9.66 -0.04 3.77
N PHE A 128 -10.85 0.50 4.02
CA PHE A 128 -11.17 1.23 5.25
C PHE A 128 -12.28 0.63 6.10
N LEU A 129 -13.09 -0.27 5.52
CA LEU A 129 -14.15 -0.97 6.26
C LEU A 129 -13.95 -2.48 6.29
N GLY A 130 -13.01 -3.03 5.52
CA GLY A 130 -12.81 -4.48 5.41
C GLY A 130 -13.98 -5.19 4.73
N LEU A 131 -14.60 -4.57 3.71
CA LEU A 131 -15.76 -5.10 3.02
C LEU A 131 -15.41 -5.41 1.56
N GLU A 132 -15.36 -6.70 1.20
CA GLU A 132 -15.07 -7.18 -0.16
C GLU A 132 -16.35 -7.16 -1.00
N MET A 133 -16.57 -6.09 -1.72
CA MET A 133 -17.80 -5.86 -2.50
C MET A 133 -17.69 -6.17 -4.01
N LYS A 134 -16.65 -6.89 -4.43
CA LYS A 134 -16.39 -7.12 -5.86
C LYS A 134 -17.55 -7.81 -6.58
N CYS A 135 -18.15 -8.82 -5.96
CA CYS A 135 -19.30 -9.54 -6.52
C CYS A 135 -20.52 -8.63 -6.69
N ALA A 136 -20.72 -7.67 -5.77
CA ALA A 136 -21.85 -6.74 -5.78
C ALA A 136 -21.89 -5.81 -7.01
N ARG A 137 -20.85 -5.81 -7.82
CA ARG A 137 -20.84 -5.09 -9.09
C ARG A 137 -21.83 -5.65 -10.12
N CYS A 138 -21.98 -6.99 -10.19
CA CYS A 138 -22.75 -7.68 -11.22
C CYS A 138 -24.00 -8.38 -10.69
N HIS A 139 -24.00 -8.79 -9.43
CA HIS A 139 -25.08 -9.50 -8.76
C HIS A 139 -24.92 -9.34 -7.25
N ASP A 140 -25.93 -9.66 -6.46
CA ASP A 140 -25.78 -9.73 -5.01
C ASP A 140 -24.71 -10.76 -4.65
N ALA A 141 -23.90 -10.47 -3.66
CA ALA A 141 -22.78 -11.31 -3.30
C ALA A 141 -23.27 -12.69 -2.80
N PRO A 142 -22.82 -13.82 -3.38
CA PRO A 142 -23.33 -15.14 -3.00
C PRO A 142 -22.71 -15.67 -1.70
N TYR A 143 -21.58 -15.12 -1.29
CA TYR A 143 -20.80 -15.55 -0.12
C TYR A 143 -20.63 -14.45 0.93
N HIS A 144 -21.25 -13.29 0.72
CA HIS A 144 -21.22 -12.11 1.59
C HIS A 144 -22.63 -11.53 1.67
N ASP A 145 -22.91 -10.79 2.73
CA ASP A 145 -24.23 -10.18 2.94
C ASP A 145 -24.44 -8.86 2.15
N PHE A 146 -23.73 -8.70 1.01
CA PHE A 146 -23.77 -7.48 0.21
C PHE A 146 -24.67 -7.60 -1.03
N ARG A 147 -25.48 -6.55 -1.22
CA ARG A 147 -26.34 -6.40 -2.40
C ARG A 147 -25.72 -5.40 -3.38
N GLN A 148 -26.09 -5.54 -4.65
CA GLN A 148 -25.70 -4.58 -5.68
C GLN A 148 -26.04 -3.13 -5.30
N GLU A 149 -27.23 -2.91 -4.71
CA GLU A 149 -27.68 -1.59 -4.31
C GLU A 149 -26.70 -0.90 -3.35
N GLN A 150 -26.10 -1.63 -2.40
CA GLN A 150 -25.16 -1.06 -1.45
C GLN A 150 -23.91 -0.53 -2.13
N LEU A 151 -23.32 -1.30 -3.06
CA LEU A 151 -22.18 -0.85 -3.83
C LEU A 151 -22.49 0.37 -4.70
N PHE A 152 -23.64 0.32 -5.42
CA PHE A 152 -24.03 1.42 -6.29
C PHE A 152 -24.47 2.66 -5.53
N SER A 153 -24.99 2.54 -4.31
CA SER A 153 -25.23 3.67 -3.40
C SER A 153 -23.95 4.38 -2.99
N LEU A 154 -22.91 3.61 -2.60
CA LEU A 154 -21.58 4.18 -2.34
C LEU A 154 -20.99 4.84 -3.59
N ALA A 155 -21.11 4.19 -4.75
CA ALA A 155 -20.66 4.76 -6.01
C ALA A 155 -21.38 6.07 -6.35
N ALA A 156 -22.68 6.15 -6.07
CA ALA A 156 -23.47 7.37 -6.23
C ALA A 156 -23.02 8.47 -5.25
N MET A 157 -22.67 8.14 -4.01
CA MET A 157 -22.08 9.10 -3.06
C MET A 157 -20.77 9.68 -3.58
N LEU A 158 -19.85 8.82 -4.07
CA LEU A 158 -18.59 9.24 -4.67
C LEU A 158 -18.79 10.08 -5.93
N LYS A 159 -19.81 9.79 -6.72
CA LYS A 159 -20.17 10.53 -7.94
C LYS A 159 -20.84 11.87 -7.65
N ARG A 160 -21.40 12.08 -6.47
CA ARG A 160 -22.26 13.24 -6.09
C ARG A 160 -23.57 13.32 -6.86
N SER A 161 -24.03 12.21 -7.43
CA SER A 161 -25.28 12.12 -8.21
C SER A 161 -25.68 10.65 -8.38
N PRO A 162 -26.93 10.35 -8.76
CA PRO A 162 -27.33 8.98 -9.00
C PRO A 162 -26.39 8.24 -9.96
N GLN A 163 -26.09 7.01 -9.62
CA GLN A 163 -25.24 6.13 -10.42
C GLN A 163 -26.09 5.21 -11.27
N ASN A 164 -25.91 5.29 -12.59
CA ASN A 164 -26.54 4.36 -13.53
C ASN A 164 -25.84 3.01 -13.48
N VAL A 165 -26.62 1.94 -13.55
CA VAL A 165 -26.13 0.55 -13.65
C VAL A 165 -26.00 0.18 -15.13
N PRO A 166 -24.78 0.05 -15.68
CA PRO A 166 -24.60 -0.27 -17.08
C PRO A 166 -24.87 -1.78 -17.34
N ALA A 167 -25.06 -2.14 -18.61
CA ALA A 167 -25.29 -3.52 -19.01
C ALA A 167 -24.15 -4.46 -18.61
N SER A 168 -22.92 -3.96 -18.59
CA SER A 168 -21.70 -4.69 -18.15
C SER A 168 -21.69 -5.03 -16.64
N SER A 169 -22.49 -4.35 -15.84
CA SER A 169 -22.63 -4.58 -14.40
C SER A 169 -23.92 -5.34 -14.08
N SER A 170 -24.35 -6.23 -14.95
CA SER A 170 -25.48 -7.12 -14.72
C SER A 170 -25.31 -8.39 -15.53
N ILE A 171 -25.66 -9.51 -14.92
CA ILE A 171 -25.69 -10.81 -15.62
C ILE A 171 -26.95 -10.86 -16.48
N PRO A 172 -26.86 -11.14 -17.79
CA PRO A 172 -28.04 -11.28 -18.62
C PRO A 172 -28.99 -12.36 -18.09
N ALA A 173 -30.28 -12.16 -18.19
CA ALA A 173 -31.29 -13.10 -17.73
C ALA A 173 -31.11 -14.51 -18.36
N SER A 174 -30.65 -14.58 -19.61
CA SER A 174 -30.32 -15.82 -20.27
C SER A 174 -29.17 -16.58 -19.62
N ALA A 175 -28.14 -15.89 -19.15
CA ALA A 175 -27.02 -16.52 -18.43
C ALA A 175 -27.44 -16.98 -17.03
N ASN A 176 -28.36 -16.28 -16.38
CA ASN A 176 -28.88 -16.63 -15.06
C ASN A 176 -29.64 -17.98 -15.07
N ILE A 177 -30.31 -18.29 -16.18
CA ILE A 177 -30.97 -19.60 -16.37
C ILE A 177 -29.94 -20.72 -16.48
N THR A 178 -28.85 -20.48 -17.20
CA THR A 178 -27.77 -21.48 -17.44
C THR A 178 -26.97 -21.73 -16.16
N LEU A 179 -26.78 -20.73 -15.28
CA LEU A 179 -26.04 -20.82 -14.01
C LEU A 179 -26.88 -21.39 -12.85
N GLY A 180 -28.10 -21.87 -13.10
CA GLY A 180 -28.89 -22.59 -12.12
C GLY A 180 -29.32 -21.78 -10.90
N ARG A 181 -29.56 -20.49 -11.03
CA ARG A 181 -29.97 -19.55 -9.97
C ARG A 181 -28.93 -19.39 -8.82
N LEU A 182 -27.67 -19.61 -9.11
CA LEU A 182 -26.60 -19.44 -8.10
C LEU A 182 -26.37 -17.96 -7.71
N VAL A 183 -26.85 -17.02 -8.53
CA VAL A 183 -26.66 -15.58 -8.29
C VAL A 183 -28.00 -14.84 -8.42
N ASN A 184 -28.17 -13.84 -7.54
CA ASN A 184 -29.35 -12.99 -7.53
C ASN A 184 -28.99 -11.61 -8.11
N VAL A 185 -29.69 -11.20 -9.18
CA VAL A 185 -29.51 -9.89 -9.82
C VAL A 185 -30.67 -8.99 -9.39
N THR A 186 -30.39 -8.05 -8.49
CA THR A 186 -31.40 -7.15 -7.93
C THR A 186 -31.52 -5.83 -8.68
N LEU A 187 -30.43 -5.38 -9.33
CA LEU A 187 -30.41 -4.17 -10.14
C LEU A 187 -30.37 -4.49 -11.62
N LYS A 188 -31.35 -3.99 -12.36
CA LYS A 188 -31.40 -4.14 -13.83
C LYS A 188 -30.51 -3.10 -14.51
N PRO A 189 -29.95 -3.41 -15.70
CA PRO A 189 -29.32 -2.41 -16.54
C PRO A 189 -30.23 -1.18 -16.76
N GLY A 190 -29.67 0.01 -16.67
CA GLY A 190 -30.41 1.26 -16.75
C GLY A 190 -31.03 1.76 -15.44
N SER A 191 -31.00 0.94 -14.35
CA SER A 191 -31.41 1.42 -13.03
C SER A 191 -30.51 2.58 -12.57
N ASN A 192 -31.11 3.59 -11.91
CA ASN A 192 -30.40 4.69 -11.29
C ASN A 192 -30.48 4.53 -9.77
N VAL A 193 -29.34 4.42 -9.11
CA VAL A 193 -29.21 4.28 -7.67
C VAL A 193 -28.84 5.62 -7.07
N ALA A 194 -29.63 6.11 -6.11
CA ALA A 194 -29.39 7.38 -5.45
C ALA A 194 -28.21 7.30 -4.44
N PRO A 195 -27.51 8.41 -4.18
CA PRO A 195 -26.54 8.50 -3.11
C PRO A 195 -27.16 8.16 -1.75
N ALA A 196 -26.67 7.13 -1.08
CA ALA A 196 -27.09 6.77 0.27
C ALA A 196 -25.96 6.03 1.00
N TRP A 197 -25.83 6.23 2.31
CA TRP A 197 -24.94 5.43 3.14
C TRP A 197 -25.55 4.04 3.38
N PRO A 198 -24.93 2.96 2.94
CA PRO A 198 -25.56 1.64 2.94
C PRO A 198 -25.25 0.80 4.19
N PHE A 199 -24.48 1.29 5.16
CA PHE A 199 -24.01 0.55 6.33
C PHE A 199 -24.41 1.23 7.66
N PRO A 200 -25.72 1.33 7.97
CA PRO A 200 -26.18 1.93 9.22
C PRO A 200 -25.62 1.21 10.45
N GLU A 201 -25.35 -0.09 10.35
CA GLU A 201 -24.75 -0.90 11.42
C GLU A 201 -23.31 -0.49 11.78
N LEU A 202 -22.57 0.13 10.85
CA LEU A 202 -21.22 0.63 11.09
C LEU A 202 -21.22 2.07 11.61
N MET A 203 -22.14 2.86 11.11
CA MET A 203 -22.28 4.26 11.48
C MET A 203 -23.73 4.72 11.25
N ASP A 204 -24.47 4.90 12.32
CA ASP A 204 -25.86 5.39 12.31
C ASP A 204 -25.95 6.83 12.85
N GLY A 205 -27.09 7.44 12.59
CA GLY A 205 -27.46 8.76 13.09
C GLY A 205 -26.98 9.94 12.25
N ALA A 206 -27.27 11.13 12.76
CA ALA A 206 -26.91 12.39 12.13
C ALA A 206 -25.41 12.66 12.22
N LEU A 207 -24.87 13.20 11.14
CA LEU A 207 -23.53 13.79 11.14
C LEU A 207 -23.57 15.15 11.83
N HIS A 208 -22.51 15.54 12.49
CA HIS A 208 -22.39 16.87 13.05
C HIS A 208 -22.24 17.91 11.93
N ASP A 209 -22.99 19.00 11.99
CA ASP A 209 -22.98 20.07 10.99
C ASP A 209 -21.60 20.71 10.80
N GLU A 210 -20.77 20.67 11.83
CA GLU A 210 -19.39 21.18 11.77
C GLU A 210 -18.47 20.36 10.86
N VAL A 211 -18.79 19.08 10.65
CA VAL A 211 -17.98 18.13 9.85
C VAL A 211 -18.38 18.17 8.38
N VAL A 212 -19.64 18.45 8.08
CA VAL A 212 -20.16 18.51 6.71
C VAL A 212 -20.42 19.97 6.34
N ARG A 213 -19.51 20.54 5.57
CA ARG A 213 -19.58 21.98 5.16
C ARG A 213 -20.72 22.27 4.19
N LYS A 214 -21.01 21.30 3.31
CA LYS A 214 -22.08 21.38 2.31
C LYS A 214 -23.08 20.26 2.56
N ALA A 215 -24.17 20.56 3.22
CA ALA A 215 -25.19 19.59 3.63
C ALA A 215 -25.69 18.66 2.49
N GLY A 216 -25.60 19.10 1.24
CA GLY A 216 -25.97 18.30 0.05
C GLY A 216 -24.82 17.54 -0.63
N ASP A 217 -23.58 17.66 -0.18
CA ASP A 217 -22.45 16.96 -0.80
C ASP A 217 -22.32 15.52 -0.26
N SER A 218 -22.80 14.57 -1.06
CA SER A 218 -22.79 13.16 -0.66
C SER A 218 -21.38 12.57 -0.48
N ARG A 219 -20.37 13.12 -1.16
CA ARG A 219 -18.97 12.69 -1.01
C ARG A 219 -18.41 13.16 0.32
N GLU A 220 -18.72 14.41 0.73
CA GLU A 220 -18.37 14.93 2.05
C GLU A 220 -19.07 14.14 3.17
N GLN A 221 -20.36 13.79 2.98
CA GLN A 221 -21.07 12.91 3.91
C GLN A 221 -20.45 11.51 3.99
N LEU A 222 -20.01 10.95 2.87
CA LEU A 222 -19.30 9.65 2.86
C LEU A 222 -17.98 9.73 3.65
N ALA A 223 -17.15 10.73 3.38
CA ALA A 223 -15.91 10.93 4.10
C ALA A 223 -16.15 11.07 5.61
N ALA A 224 -17.13 11.90 5.99
CA ALA A 224 -17.48 12.10 7.39
C ALA A 224 -17.96 10.80 8.08
N ARG A 225 -18.79 9.97 7.41
CA ARG A 225 -19.24 8.69 8.00
C ARG A 225 -18.13 7.66 8.13
N LEU A 226 -17.20 7.62 7.17
CA LEU A 226 -16.06 6.74 7.23
C LEU A 226 -15.15 7.06 8.42
N THR A 227 -14.85 8.35 8.62
CA THR A 227 -13.83 8.80 9.58
C THR A 227 -14.41 9.28 10.92
N ASP A 228 -15.72 9.17 11.12
CA ASP A 228 -16.36 9.51 12.39
C ASP A 228 -15.78 8.66 13.54
N PRO A 229 -15.43 9.25 14.67
CA PRO A 229 -14.93 8.51 15.84
C PRO A 229 -15.89 7.40 16.34
N ARG A 230 -17.18 7.49 16.04
CA ARG A 230 -18.18 6.46 16.34
C ARG A 230 -18.08 5.25 15.40
N ASN A 231 -17.47 5.42 14.22
CA ASN A 231 -17.20 4.33 13.30
C ASN A 231 -15.97 3.52 13.77
N GLN A 232 -16.20 2.64 14.73
CA GLN A 232 -15.12 1.82 15.29
C GLN A 232 -14.50 0.90 14.24
N ARG A 233 -15.29 0.46 13.24
CA ARG A 233 -14.81 -0.44 12.17
C ARG A 233 -13.65 0.20 11.38
N PHE A 234 -13.72 1.48 11.07
CA PHE A 234 -12.64 2.20 10.40
C PHE A 234 -11.33 2.13 11.19
N ALA A 235 -11.37 2.50 12.47
CA ALA A 235 -10.19 2.49 13.33
C ALA A 235 -9.62 1.08 13.52
N GLN A 236 -10.48 0.09 13.70
CA GLN A 236 -10.08 -1.31 13.86
C GLN A 236 -9.46 -1.89 12.58
N VAL A 237 -10.01 -1.59 11.39
CA VAL A 237 -9.43 -2.05 10.11
C VAL A 237 -8.03 -1.48 9.91
N VAL A 238 -7.83 -0.19 10.18
CA VAL A 238 -6.50 0.44 10.10
C VAL A 238 -5.54 -0.17 11.11
N ALA A 239 -5.96 -0.36 12.36
CA ALA A 239 -5.14 -1.00 13.39
C ALA A 239 -4.77 -2.45 13.02
N ASN A 240 -5.71 -3.21 12.47
CA ASN A 240 -5.48 -4.58 12.01
C ASN A 240 -4.49 -4.65 10.84
N ARG A 241 -4.59 -3.73 9.87
CA ARG A 241 -3.64 -3.63 8.76
C ARG A 241 -2.22 -3.32 9.24
N LEU A 242 -2.09 -2.39 10.19
CA LEU A 242 -0.81 -2.03 10.78
C LEU A 242 -0.22 -3.18 11.61
N TRP A 243 -1.05 -3.83 12.41
CA TRP A 243 -0.66 -5.01 13.17
C TRP A 243 -0.15 -6.12 12.25
N LYS A 244 -0.92 -6.49 11.21
CA LYS A 244 -0.49 -7.48 10.20
C LYS A 244 0.86 -7.13 9.60
N ARG A 245 1.06 -5.86 9.24
CA ARG A 245 2.31 -5.41 8.62
C ARG A 245 3.53 -5.69 9.50
N TYR A 246 3.38 -5.61 10.83
CA TYR A 246 4.47 -5.84 11.78
C TYR A 246 4.54 -7.26 12.35
N MET A 247 3.40 -7.93 12.47
CA MET A 247 3.33 -9.25 13.10
C MET A 247 3.22 -10.41 12.09
N GLY A 248 2.94 -10.09 10.82
CA GLY A 248 2.76 -11.06 9.74
C GLY A 248 1.30 -11.44 9.52
N TRP A 249 0.49 -11.56 10.57
CA TRP A 249 -0.95 -11.82 10.50
C TRP A 249 -1.74 -10.75 11.24
N GLY A 250 -2.95 -10.48 10.77
CA GLY A 250 -3.92 -9.62 11.44
C GLY A 250 -4.65 -10.36 12.56
N PHE A 251 -5.37 -9.63 13.39
CA PHE A 251 -6.37 -10.21 14.30
C PHE A 251 -7.54 -10.78 13.51
N VAL A 252 -7.92 -10.09 12.44
CA VAL A 252 -8.91 -10.53 11.45
C VAL A 252 -8.19 -10.80 10.14
N GLU A 253 -8.45 -11.96 9.56
CA GLU A 253 -7.95 -12.38 8.25
C GLU A 253 -9.10 -12.96 7.40
N PRO A 254 -9.16 -12.57 6.13
CA PRO A 254 -8.34 -11.57 5.42
C PRO A 254 -8.55 -10.17 5.96
N VAL A 255 -7.50 -9.31 5.94
CA VAL A 255 -7.60 -7.94 6.49
C VAL A 255 -8.53 -7.02 5.70
N ASP A 256 -8.87 -7.41 4.49
CA ASP A 256 -9.70 -6.69 3.54
C ASP A 256 -11.09 -7.31 3.35
N ASP A 257 -11.38 -8.40 4.07
CA ASP A 257 -12.67 -9.07 4.04
C ASP A 257 -13.04 -9.56 5.46
N TRP A 258 -13.87 -8.79 6.14
CA TRP A 258 -14.28 -9.03 7.51
C TRP A 258 -15.70 -9.62 7.61
N ASP A 259 -16.32 -9.90 6.47
CA ASP A 259 -17.62 -10.55 6.46
C ASP A 259 -17.49 -11.98 6.99
N HIS A 260 -18.29 -12.29 8.01
CA HIS A 260 -18.23 -13.58 8.73
C HIS A 260 -16.86 -13.93 9.36
N ALA A 261 -15.91 -12.99 9.40
CA ALA A 261 -14.60 -13.22 10.00
C ALA A 261 -14.57 -12.85 11.48
N GLU A 262 -13.98 -13.73 12.29
CA GLU A 262 -13.79 -13.51 13.72
C GLU A 262 -12.39 -12.97 14.03
N ALA A 263 -12.34 -12.06 15.01
CA ALA A 263 -11.06 -11.56 15.49
C ALA A 263 -10.45 -12.52 16.50
N SER A 264 -9.19 -12.89 16.33
CA SER A 264 -8.48 -13.75 17.30
C SER A 264 -8.32 -13.10 18.68
N HIS A 265 -8.24 -11.79 18.75
CA HIS A 265 -8.10 -11.01 19.99
C HIS A 265 -8.97 -9.75 19.91
N PRO A 266 -10.29 -9.89 20.06
CA PRO A 266 -11.23 -8.78 19.84
C PRO A 266 -10.99 -7.60 20.80
N GLU A 267 -10.69 -7.87 22.07
CA GLU A 267 -10.45 -6.83 23.08
C GLU A 267 -9.18 -6.01 22.76
N LEU A 268 -8.12 -6.65 22.28
CA LEU A 268 -6.88 -5.98 21.89
C LEU A 268 -7.09 -5.15 20.62
N LEU A 269 -7.83 -5.67 19.64
CA LEU A 269 -8.18 -4.96 18.44
C LEU A 269 -9.00 -3.70 18.74
N ASP A 270 -10.00 -3.83 19.62
CA ASP A 270 -10.83 -2.72 20.08
C ASP A 270 -9.98 -1.68 20.85
N PHE A 271 -9.08 -2.12 21.73
CA PHE A 271 -8.15 -1.24 22.43
C PHE A 271 -7.28 -0.44 21.44
N LEU A 272 -6.67 -1.10 20.44
CA LEU A 272 -5.83 -0.43 19.45
C LEU A 272 -6.63 0.56 18.60
N GLY A 273 -7.86 0.19 18.21
CA GLY A 273 -8.77 1.10 17.50
C GLY A 273 -9.10 2.35 18.32
N ARG A 274 -9.42 2.19 19.59
CA ARG A 274 -9.68 3.33 20.51
C ARG A 274 -8.45 4.20 20.71
N VAL A 275 -7.27 3.62 20.94
CA VAL A 275 -6.02 4.39 21.06
C VAL A 275 -5.74 5.18 19.80
N PHE A 276 -5.98 4.59 18.63
CA PHE A 276 -5.81 5.26 17.35
C PHE A 276 -6.71 6.49 17.22
N VAL A 277 -8.00 6.37 17.56
CA VAL A 277 -8.92 7.52 17.59
C VAL A 277 -8.48 8.59 18.58
N LEU A 278 -8.15 8.17 19.82
CA LEU A 278 -7.75 9.08 20.89
C LEU A 278 -6.44 9.83 20.61
N SER A 279 -5.54 9.23 19.82
CA SER A 279 -4.30 9.89 19.37
C SER A 279 -4.53 10.91 18.23
N GLY A 280 -5.78 11.13 17.80
CA GLY A 280 -6.08 11.96 16.63
C GLY A 280 -5.70 11.27 15.32
N TYR A 281 -5.88 9.97 15.26
CA TYR A 281 -5.54 9.13 14.09
C TYR A 281 -4.06 9.20 13.69
N ASP A 282 -3.18 9.32 14.68
CA ASP A 282 -1.73 9.31 14.51
C ASP A 282 -1.21 7.90 14.24
N LEU A 283 -0.85 7.64 12.98
CA LEU A 283 -0.37 6.33 12.56
C LEU A 283 1.01 5.98 13.12
N LYS A 284 1.90 6.96 13.30
CA LYS A 284 3.22 6.75 13.93
C LYS A 284 3.09 6.42 15.41
N HIS A 285 2.14 7.04 16.10
CA HIS A 285 1.84 6.73 17.50
C HIS A 285 1.37 5.27 17.64
N LEU A 286 0.42 4.85 16.80
CA LEU A 286 -0.06 3.46 16.79
C LEU A 286 1.06 2.47 16.43
N ALA A 287 1.89 2.81 15.44
CA ALA A 287 3.06 2.01 15.07
C ALA A 287 4.03 1.85 16.24
N LYS A 288 4.35 2.94 16.94
CA LYS A 288 5.23 2.93 18.11
C LYS A 288 4.69 2.01 19.20
N LEU A 289 3.40 2.09 19.51
CA LEU A 289 2.75 1.25 20.52
C LEU A 289 2.93 -0.25 20.21
N ILE A 290 2.73 -0.64 18.96
CA ILE A 290 2.92 -2.02 18.52
C ILE A 290 4.40 -2.44 18.59
N LEU A 291 5.30 -1.61 18.08
CA LEU A 291 6.74 -1.89 18.00
C LEU A 291 7.41 -1.95 19.40
N ASP A 292 6.94 -1.16 20.36
CA ASP A 292 7.41 -1.17 21.76
C ASP A 292 6.84 -2.37 22.55
N SER A 293 5.79 -3.02 22.05
CA SER A 293 5.16 -4.15 22.75
C SER A 293 6.09 -5.35 22.92
N GLN A 294 5.88 -6.11 23.98
CA GLN A 294 6.60 -7.37 24.19
C GLN A 294 6.27 -8.39 23.09
N ALA A 295 5.07 -8.36 22.53
CA ALA A 295 4.66 -9.26 21.45
C ALA A 295 5.56 -9.05 20.20
N TYR A 296 5.80 -7.80 19.79
CA TYR A 296 6.68 -7.52 18.66
C TYR A 296 8.14 -7.86 18.96
N GLN A 297 8.57 -7.80 20.21
CA GLN A 297 9.94 -8.04 20.63
C GLN A 297 10.30 -9.54 20.73
N ARG A 298 9.32 -10.43 20.66
CA ARG A 298 9.54 -11.87 20.70
C ARG A 298 10.44 -12.36 19.55
N GLU A 299 11.09 -13.48 19.78
CA GLU A 299 11.97 -14.12 18.80
C GLU A 299 11.18 -14.72 17.64
N LEU A 300 11.90 -15.02 16.57
CA LEU A 300 11.35 -15.69 15.40
C LEU A 300 11.01 -17.15 15.76
N LEU A 301 9.81 -17.56 15.42
CA LEU A 301 9.44 -18.97 15.53
C LEU A 301 10.16 -19.78 14.43
N PRO A 302 10.91 -20.84 14.78
CA PRO A 302 11.80 -21.51 13.82
C PRO A 302 11.09 -22.04 12.56
N ASN A 303 9.86 -22.50 12.68
CA ASN A 303 9.11 -23.17 11.62
C ASN A 303 7.88 -22.39 11.14
N ALA A 304 7.63 -21.19 11.67
CA ALA A 304 6.47 -20.40 11.28
C ALA A 304 6.78 -19.57 10.02
N ILE A 305 6.12 -19.89 8.93
CA ILE A 305 6.14 -19.14 7.67
C ILE A 305 4.79 -18.49 7.48
N GLU A 306 4.77 -17.25 6.98
CA GLU A 306 3.56 -16.46 6.70
C GLU A 306 2.59 -17.10 5.69
N SER A 307 2.88 -18.26 5.14
CA SER A 307 2.22 -18.84 3.97
C SER A 307 0.77 -19.29 4.17
N LYS A 308 0.29 -19.49 5.40
CA LYS A 308 -1.10 -19.83 5.70
C LYS A 308 -1.54 -19.07 6.93
N PRO A 309 -2.61 -18.27 6.88
CA PRO A 309 -3.20 -17.75 8.09
C PRO A 309 -3.68 -18.93 8.96
N ALA A 310 -3.21 -18.99 10.18
CA ALA A 310 -3.74 -19.90 11.17
C ALA A 310 -5.21 -19.52 11.49
N GLU A 311 -5.99 -20.48 11.92
CA GLU A 311 -7.34 -20.20 12.43
C GLU A 311 -7.26 -19.17 13.57
N PRO A 312 -8.33 -18.41 13.85
CA PRO A 312 -8.31 -17.36 14.88
C PRO A 312 -7.75 -17.82 16.22
N GLU A 313 -8.09 -19.02 16.65
CA GLU A 313 -7.67 -19.60 17.92
C GLU A 313 -6.17 -19.97 17.94
N GLU A 314 -5.59 -20.19 16.79
CA GLU A 314 -4.18 -20.55 16.62
C GLU A 314 -3.26 -19.32 16.56
N ARG A 315 -3.82 -18.11 16.33
CA ARG A 315 -3.09 -16.85 16.21
C ARG A 315 -2.67 -16.28 17.56
N LEU A 316 -1.85 -16.98 18.30
CA LEU A 316 -1.43 -16.58 19.65
C LEU A 316 -0.35 -15.50 19.68
N PHE A 317 0.19 -15.10 18.54
CA PHE A 317 1.34 -14.19 18.43
C PHE A 317 2.47 -14.53 19.42
N ALA A 318 2.70 -15.83 19.63
CA ALA A 318 3.69 -16.35 20.56
C ALA A 318 5.14 -16.01 20.16
N GLY A 319 5.35 -15.67 18.90
CA GLY A 319 6.61 -15.22 18.34
C GLY A 319 6.41 -14.59 16.96
N GLN A 320 7.49 -14.17 16.35
CA GLN A 320 7.47 -13.61 15.00
C GLN A 320 7.49 -14.71 13.94
N VAL A 321 6.78 -14.49 12.85
CA VAL A 321 6.82 -15.38 11.67
C VAL A 321 7.86 -14.90 10.67
N ARG A 322 8.37 -15.82 9.85
CA ARG A 322 9.25 -15.46 8.74
C ARG A 322 8.43 -14.77 7.66
N ARG A 323 8.79 -13.53 7.38
CA ARG A 323 8.21 -12.74 6.30
C ARG A 323 9.25 -12.53 5.21
N ARG A 324 8.81 -12.54 3.97
CA ARG A 324 9.67 -12.16 2.85
C ARG A 324 9.74 -10.65 2.74
N LEU A 325 10.87 -10.17 2.23
CA LEU A 325 10.99 -8.77 1.84
C LEU A 325 10.08 -8.50 0.64
N SER A 326 9.45 -7.33 0.62
CA SER A 326 8.76 -6.85 -0.58
C SER A 326 9.78 -6.58 -1.70
N ALA A 327 9.28 -6.49 -2.93
CA ALA A 327 10.12 -6.20 -4.08
C ALA A 327 10.92 -4.89 -3.90
N GLU A 328 10.26 -3.86 -3.39
CA GLU A 328 10.90 -2.56 -3.10
C GLU A 328 11.96 -2.70 -2.01
N GLN A 329 11.67 -3.46 -0.94
CA GLN A 329 12.66 -3.70 0.12
C GLN A 329 13.90 -4.43 -0.39
N VAL A 330 13.73 -5.36 -1.34
CA VAL A 330 14.89 -6.06 -1.95
C VAL A 330 15.74 -5.05 -2.70
N VAL A 331 15.18 -4.28 -3.60
CA VAL A 331 15.92 -3.29 -4.41
C VAL A 331 16.56 -2.23 -3.51
N ASP A 332 15.78 -1.62 -2.63
CA ASP A 332 16.26 -0.54 -1.76
C ASP A 332 17.36 -1.02 -0.81
N SER A 333 17.26 -2.28 -0.31
CA SER A 333 18.30 -2.87 0.52
C SER A 333 19.59 -3.12 -0.24
N LEU A 334 19.52 -3.57 -1.50
CA LEU A 334 20.70 -3.78 -2.33
C LEU A 334 21.46 -2.46 -2.56
N PHE A 335 20.74 -1.37 -2.87
CA PHE A 335 21.35 -0.04 -2.98
C PHE A 335 21.92 0.46 -1.65
N ALA A 336 21.19 0.29 -0.56
CA ALA A 336 21.65 0.69 0.77
C ALA A 336 22.90 -0.06 1.22
N ILE A 337 22.98 -1.37 0.97
CA ILE A 337 24.14 -2.20 1.36
C ILE A 337 25.36 -1.90 0.49
N SER A 338 25.16 -1.71 -0.82
CA SER A 338 26.26 -1.43 -1.74
C SER A 338 26.80 0.00 -1.64
N GLY A 339 26.09 0.91 -0.96
CA GLY A 339 26.43 2.32 -0.89
C GLY A 339 26.34 3.07 -2.22
N LYS A 340 25.73 2.46 -3.25
CA LYS A 340 25.59 3.06 -4.57
C LYS A 340 24.34 3.92 -4.68
N ALA A 341 24.47 5.06 -5.38
CA ALA A 341 23.32 5.91 -5.70
C ALA A 341 22.42 5.27 -6.77
N MET A 342 21.12 5.52 -6.68
CA MET A 342 20.17 5.21 -7.75
C MET A 342 20.26 6.28 -8.85
N GLU A 343 21.19 6.12 -9.80
CA GLU A 343 21.32 7.03 -10.94
C GLU A 343 20.35 6.61 -12.04
N ALA A 344 19.34 7.41 -12.27
CA ALA A 344 18.27 7.09 -13.23
C ALA A 344 18.80 6.89 -14.66
N GLU A 345 19.75 7.70 -15.11
CA GLU A 345 20.35 7.59 -16.46
C GLU A 345 21.00 6.22 -16.67
N GLU A 346 21.80 5.76 -15.72
CA GLU A 346 22.48 4.48 -15.81
C GLU A 346 21.52 3.28 -15.74
N LEU A 347 20.43 3.43 -14.97
CA LEU A 347 19.44 2.37 -14.77
C LEU A 347 18.36 2.31 -15.86
N THR A 348 18.21 3.38 -16.67
CA THR A 348 17.24 3.45 -17.76
C THR A 348 17.83 3.09 -19.11
N MET A 349 19.15 2.92 -19.22
CA MET A 349 19.75 2.43 -20.44
C MET A 349 19.22 1.03 -20.78
N ASP A 350 18.69 0.93 -21.99
CA ASP A 350 18.33 -0.37 -22.56
C ASP A 350 19.63 -1.18 -22.71
N VAL A 351 19.62 -2.42 -22.22
CA VAL A 351 20.79 -3.31 -22.30
C VAL A 351 21.27 -3.48 -23.75
N ASP A 352 20.36 -3.35 -24.70
CA ASP A 352 20.62 -3.42 -26.14
C ASP A 352 21.08 -2.07 -26.75
N GLY A 353 21.18 -1.01 -25.97
CA GLY A 353 21.61 0.31 -26.41
C GLY A 353 20.70 0.98 -27.44
N ARG A 354 19.44 0.55 -27.54
CA ARG A 354 18.51 1.01 -28.58
C ARG A 354 17.82 2.33 -28.28
N ARG A 355 17.85 2.78 -27.04
CA ARG A 355 17.25 4.06 -26.63
C ARG A 355 18.34 5.07 -26.31
N PRO A 356 18.36 6.21 -26.98
CA PRO A 356 19.32 7.26 -26.67
C PRO A 356 19.04 7.85 -25.28
N ALA A 357 20.09 8.14 -24.52
CA ALA A 357 20.01 8.77 -23.19
C ALA A 357 19.21 10.09 -23.19
N SER A 358 19.14 10.76 -24.34
CA SER A 358 18.35 11.98 -24.51
C SER A 358 16.84 11.82 -24.45
N THR A 359 16.33 10.59 -24.38
CA THR A 359 14.89 10.32 -24.20
C THR A 359 14.46 10.34 -22.74
N PHE A 360 15.39 10.45 -21.80
CA PHE A 360 15.11 10.45 -20.37
C PHE A 360 15.43 11.81 -19.77
N LEU A 361 14.40 12.52 -19.37
CA LEU A 361 14.57 13.72 -18.56
C LEU A 361 14.86 13.29 -17.13
N ASN A 362 16.05 13.61 -16.65
CA ASN A 362 16.42 13.41 -15.25
C ASN A 362 15.75 14.48 -14.39
N LEU A 363 14.65 14.15 -13.77
CA LEU A 363 13.84 15.07 -12.97
C LEU A 363 14.14 15.01 -11.47
N GLY A 364 15.25 14.50 -11.08
CA GLY A 364 15.68 14.40 -9.69
C GLY A 364 16.64 13.26 -9.45
N VAL A 365 17.09 13.15 -8.22
CA VAL A 365 17.93 12.05 -7.77
C VAL A 365 17.02 11.05 -7.06
N PRO A 366 16.58 9.98 -7.73
CA PRO A 366 15.75 8.98 -7.09
C PRO A 366 16.54 8.28 -5.98
N ARG A 367 15.90 8.07 -4.85
CA ARG A 367 16.51 7.43 -3.67
C ARG A 367 15.91 6.08 -3.36
N ARG A 368 14.74 5.80 -3.90
CA ARG A 368 13.97 4.61 -3.58
C ARG A 368 13.33 4.02 -4.84
N ALA A 369 13.12 2.70 -4.82
CA ALA A 369 12.58 1.96 -5.96
C ALA A 369 11.22 2.47 -6.43
N TRP A 370 10.34 2.90 -5.52
CA TRP A 370 9.02 3.41 -5.88
C TRP A 370 9.08 4.65 -6.79
N GLN A 371 10.16 5.43 -6.72
CA GLN A 371 10.36 6.61 -7.57
C GLN A 371 10.68 6.25 -9.01
N LEU A 372 11.16 5.03 -9.26
CA LEU A 372 11.57 4.54 -10.57
C LEU A 372 10.50 3.69 -11.28
N THR A 373 9.34 3.51 -10.66
CA THR A 373 8.28 2.62 -11.16
C THR A 373 7.18 3.35 -11.95
N SER A 374 7.30 4.66 -12.16
CA SER A 374 6.29 5.41 -12.90
C SER A 374 6.31 5.06 -14.37
N LEU A 375 5.12 4.86 -14.93
CA LEU A 375 4.87 4.75 -16.37
C LEU A 375 4.45 6.13 -16.92
N SER A 376 5.23 7.15 -16.63
CA SER A 376 4.86 8.52 -16.98
C SER A 376 4.90 8.79 -18.48
N ASN A 377 3.98 9.61 -18.94
CA ASN A 377 4.05 10.23 -20.25
C ASN A 377 4.94 11.49 -20.16
N GLU A 378 6.23 11.29 -20.33
CA GLU A 378 7.26 12.32 -20.20
C GLU A 378 7.07 13.48 -21.16
N ARG A 379 6.51 13.23 -22.35
CA ARG A 379 6.32 14.26 -23.37
C ARG A 379 5.35 15.35 -22.93
N ASP A 380 4.28 14.98 -22.24
CA ASP A 380 3.23 15.93 -21.93
C ASP A 380 3.47 16.67 -20.60
N ARG A 381 4.28 16.09 -19.70
CA ARG A 381 4.50 16.64 -18.35
C ARG A 381 5.85 16.23 -17.77
N PRO A 382 6.95 16.73 -18.32
CA PRO A 382 8.29 16.35 -17.85
C PRO A 382 8.49 16.61 -16.36
N ALA A 383 7.95 17.72 -15.84
CA ALA A 383 8.10 18.12 -14.45
C ALA A 383 7.39 17.19 -13.43
N LEU A 384 6.47 16.34 -13.89
CA LEU A 384 5.72 15.40 -13.07
C LEU A 384 6.08 13.94 -13.38
N SER A 385 6.95 13.73 -14.36
CA SER A 385 7.37 12.40 -14.76
C SER A 385 8.40 11.84 -13.79
N ILE A 386 8.24 10.58 -13.45
CA ILE A 386 9.22 9.84 -12.68
C ILE A 386 9.96 8.91 -13.65
N PRO A 387 11.30 8.89 -13.65
CA PRO A 387 12.04 8.04 -14.56
C PRO A 387 11.71 6.56 -14.31
N LYS A 388 11.45 5.83 -15.40
CA LYS A 388 11.30 4.38 -15.38
C LYS A 388 12.65 3.73 -15.61
N ALA A 389 13.19 3.05 -14.62
CA ALA A 389 14.40 2.26 -14.75
C ALA A 389 14.05 0.80 -15.02
N GLN A 390 14.23 0.33 -16.25
CA GLN A 390 13.82 -1.03 -16.64
C GLN A 390 14.50 -2.10 -15.79
N SER A 391 15.79 -1.96 -15.50
CA SER A 391 16.52 -2.89 -14.66
C SER A 391 15.97 -3.02 -13.24
N VAL A 392 15.45 -1.93 -12.67
CA VAL A 392 14.77 -1.92 -11.37
C VAL A 392 13.40 -2.59 -11.50
N VAL A 393 12.63 -2.23 -12.53
CA VAL A 393 11.30 -2.80 -12.78
C VAL A 393 11.36 -4.30 -13.00
N ASP A 394 12.38 -4.81 -13.70
CA ASP A 394 12.57 -6.24 -13.92
C ASP A 394 12.77 -6.99 -12.59
N VAL A 395 13.62 -6.46 -11.71
CA VAL A 395 13.80 -7.05 -10.38
C VAL A 395 12.51 -6.97 -9.57
N LEU A 396 11.85 -5.82 -9.54
CA LEU A 396 10.59 -5.64 -8.81
C LEU A 396 9.52 -6.65 -9.27
N SER A 397 9.38 -6.84 -10.59
CA SER A 397 8.39 -7.76 -11.18
C SER A 397 8.66 -9.22 -10.79
N VAL A 398 9.93 -9.63 -10.76
CA VAL A 398 10.33 -10.99 -10.34
C VAL A 398 10.02 -11.23 -8.85
N PHE A 399 10.01 -10.19 -8.03
CA PHE A 399 9.65 -10.25 -6.61
C PHE A 399 8.19 -9.90 -6.33
N GLY A 400 7.30 -9.96 -7.33
CA GLY A 400 5.85 -9.87 -7.17
C GLY A 400 5.28 -8.45 -7.24
N TRP A 401 6.09 -7.44 -7.57
CA TRP A 401 5.55 -6.11 -7.89
C TRP A 401 4.83 -6.13 -9.24
N ARG A 402 3.75 -5.38 -9.34
CA ARG A 402 2.98 -5.25 -10.59
C ARG A 402 2.86 -3.78 -10.96
N ASP A 403 3.06 -3.49 -12.23
CA ASP A 403 2.92 -2.16 -12.81
C ASP A 403 1.46 -1.79 -13.11
N SER A 404 0.56 -2.77 -13.07
CA SER A 404 -0.87 -2.63 -13.35
C SER A 404 -1.69 -3.38 -12.30
N ARG A 405 -2.56 -2.67 -11.60
CA ARG A 405 -3.42 -3.19 -10.54
C ARG A 405 -4.87 -2.89 -10.87
N GLN A 406 -5.60 -3.88 -11.32
CA GLN A 406 -7.05 -3.71 -11.60
C GLN A 406 -7.88 -3.75 -10.32
N ASP A 407 -7.41 -4.50 -9.32
CA ASP A 407 -8.06 -4.68 -8.02
C ASP A 407 -7.07 -4.36 -6.91
N ALA A 408 -7.58 -4.02 -5.73
CA ALA A 408 -6.80 -3.87 -4.52
C ALA A 408 -5.99 -5.13 -4.21
N GLN A 409 -4.77 -4.95 -3.78
CA GLN A 409 -3.90 -6.05 -3.37
C GLN A 409 -3.42 -5.82 -1.94
N THR A 410 -3.86 -6.65 -1.03
CA THR A 410 -3.35 -6.69 0.34
C THR A 410 -2.23 -7.68 0.52
N LYS A 411 -2.15 -8.66 -0.38
CA LYS A 411 -1.10 -9.69 -0.39
C LYS A 411 -0.58 -9.86 -1.80
N ARG A 412 0.70 -9.58 -1.97
CA ARG A 412 1.41 -9.90 -3.21
C ARG A 412 1.73 -11.38 -3.27
N ASP A 413 1.92 -11.90 -4.48
CA ASP A 413 2.49 -13.23 -4.65
C ASP A 413 3.94 -13.22 -4.18
N HIS A 414 4.22 -14.05 -3.18
CA HIS A 414 5.55 -14.20 -2.59
C HIS A 414 6.13 -15.60 -2.83
N GLU A 415 5.58 -16.36 -3.78
CA GLU A 415 6.13 -17.68 -4.08
C GLU A 415 7.57 -17.60 -4.57
N SER A 416 8.37 -18.56 -4.11
CA SER A 416 9.77 -18.65 -4.55
C SER A 416 9.82 -19.17 -5.97
N ASN A 417 10.57 -18.49 -6.82
CA ASN A 417 10.85 -18.95 -8.16
C ASN A 417 12.34 -18.84 -8.50
N VAL A 418 12.77 -19.57 -9.51
CA VAL A 418 14.17 -19.63 -9.93
C VAL A 418 14.69 -18.31 -10.53
N LEU A 419 13.79 -17.43 -10.94
CA LEU A 419 14.17 -16.14 -11.49
C LEU A 419 14.67 -15.17 -10.42
N GLN A 420 14.22 -15.31 -9.18
CA GLN A 420 14.62 -14.42 -8.09
C GLN A 420 16.13 -14.47 -7.83
N PRO A 421 16.74 -15.64 -7.53
CA PRO A 421 18.20 -15.72 -7.35
C PRO A 421 18.96 -15.45 -8.66
N ALA A 422 18.44 -15.87 -9.81
CA ALA A 422 19.09 -15.62 -11.09
C ALA A 422 19.19 -14.11 -11.40
N THR A 423 18.10 -13.35 -11.19
CA THR A 423 18.08 -11.91 -11.43
C THR A 423 18.99 -11.16 -10.47
N VAL A 424 19.04 -11.57 -9.20
CA VAL A 424 19.93 -10.93 -8.19
C VAL A 424 21.40 -11.30 -8.41
N ALA A 425 21.69 -12.50 -8.91
CA ALA A 425 23.07 -12.94 -9.14
C ALA A 425 23.65 -12.46 -10.49
N ASN A 426 22.84 -12.40 -11.55
CA ASN A 426 23.33 -12.23 -12.92
C ASN A 426 22.67 -11.02 -13.67
N GLY A 427 21.70 -10.36 -13.06
CA GLY A 427 20.99 -9.25 -13.67
C GLY A 427 21.83 -7.97 -13.78
N VAL A 428 21.29 -6.97 -14.46
CA VAL A 428 21.91 -5.65 -14.63
C VAL A 428 22.24 -5.00 -13.29
N LEU A 429 21.35 -5.13 -12.29
CA LEU A 429 21.61 -4.60 -10.95
C LEU A 429 22.75 -5.35 -10.25
N ALA A 430 22.85 -6.67 -10.39
CA ALA A 430 23.96 -7.44 -9.83
C ALA A 430 25.31 -6.95 -10.39
N LYS A 431 25.37 -6.75 -11.70
CA LYS A 431 26.55 -6.17 -12.35
C LYS A 431 26.86 -4.78 -11.79
N ARG A 432 25.83 -3.93 -11.63
CA ARG A 432 25.98 -2.57 -11.07
C ARG A 432 26.56 -2.62 -9.64
N PHE A 433 26.04 -3.50 -8.80
CA PHE A 433 26.50 -3.61 -7.41
C PHE A 433 27.91 -4.20 -7.26
N SER A 434 28.32 -5.05 -8.19
CA SER A 434 29.65 -5.66 -8.19
C SER A 434 30.75 -4.78 -8.81
N GLN A 435 30.38 -3.71 -9.51
CA GLN A 435 31.34 -2.77 -10.07
C GLN A 435 31.93 -1.88 -8.99
N LEU A 436 33.25 -1.79 -8.95
CA LEU A 436 33.95 -0.83 -8.11
C LEU A 436 33.70 0.59 -8.64
N SER A 437 33.48 1.52 -7.72
CA SER A 437 33.37 2.95 -8.01
C SER A 437 33.86 3.76 -6.81
N ASP A 438 34.38 4.96 -7.05
CA ASP A 438 35.04 5.79 -6.05
C ASP A 438 34.14 6.17 -4.85
N ASN A 439 32.83 6.09 -5.02
CA ASN A 439 31.84 6.47 -4.02
C ASN A 439 31.09 5.27 -3.40
N SER A 440 31.64 4.08 -3.45
CA SER A 440 30.97 2.91 -2.84
C SER A 440 31.74 2.37 -1.66
N ALA A 441 31.03 1.87 -0.64
CA ALA A 441 31.63 1.18 0.49
C ALA A 441 32.51 0.00 0.04
N PHE A 442 32.13 -0.67 -1.04
CA PHE A 442 32.93 -1.74 -1.65
C PHE A 442 34.27 -1.27 -2.20
N THR A 443 34.32 -0.09 -2.83
CA THR A 443 35.57 0.47 -3.33
C THR A 443 36.50 0.84 -2.20
N GLU A 444 35.98 1.42 -1.12
CA GLU A 444 36.76 1.76 0.07
C GLU A 444 37.36 0.50 0.71
N VAL A 445 36.56 -0.56 0.87
CA VAL A 445 37.03 -1.85 1.36
C VAL A 445 38.07 -2.46 0.42
N ALA A 446 37.83 -2.48 -0.89
CA ALA A 446 38.73 -3.06 -1.88
C ALA A 446 40.08 -2.33 -1.96
N VAL A 447 40.08 -1.00 -1.81
CA VAL A 447 41.34 -0.19 -1.80
C VAL A 447 42.13 -0.44 -0.54
N ASN A 448 41.48 -0.69 0.59
CA ASN A 448 42.16 -0.92 1.89
C ASN A 448 42.54 -2.38 2.13
N ALA A 449 41.99 -3.32 1.38
CA ALA A 449 42.29 -4.73 1.52
C ALA A 449 43.67 -5.07 0.92
N VAL A 450 44.53 -5.74 1.67
CA VAL A 450 45.85 -6.18 1.25
C VAL A 450 45.81 -7.55 0.58
N SER A 451 44.77 -8.32 0.88
CA SER A 451 44.57 -9.69 0.34
C SER A 451 43.08 -9.96 0.09
N PRO A 452 42.75 -10.99 -0.71
CA PRO A 452 41.33 -11.42 -0.86
C PRO A 452 40.68 -11.83 0.46
N ASP A 453 41.45 -12.34 1.41
CA ASP A 453 40.94 -12.74 2.73
C ASP A 453 40.57 -11.52 3.58
N ASP A 454 41.34 -10.44 3.48
CA ASP A 454 41.01 -9.15 4.14
C ASP A 454 39.71 -8.58 3.64
N LEU A 455 39.34 -8.81 2.35
CA LEU A 455 38.06 -8.38 1.79
C LEU A 455 36.85 -9.07 2.45
N VAL A 456 37.04 -10.22 3.06
CA VAL A 456 35.99 -10.99 3.74
C VAL A 456 35.88 -10.58 5.21
N GLU A 457 36.96 -10.09 5.82
CA GLU A 457 37.01 -9.71 7.23
C GLU A 457 36.64 -8.24 7.52
N ILE A 458 36.78 -7.35 6.52
CA ILE A 458 36.40 -5.93 6.62
C ILE A 458 34.92 -5.76 6.34
#